data_1b5b8f4723237176a840e0481d8db09b
#
_entry.id   1b5b8f4723237176a840e0481d8db09b
#
_cell.length_a   1.000
_cell.length_b   1.000
_cell.length_c   1.000
_cell.angle_alpha   90.00
_cell.angle_beta   90.00
_cell.angle_gamma   90.00
#
_symmetry.space_group_name_H-M   'P 1'
#
loop_
_entity.id
_entity.type
_entity.pdbx_description
1 polymer ?
#
loop_
_entity_poly.entity_id
_entity_poly.type
_entity_poly.pdbx_seq_one_letter_code
_entity_poly.pdbx_strand_id
1 'polypeptide(L)'
;MKEGSYAVYNGKVYEAELWSELNKKGIIMIISKDDADLKKGFVRDKKFGTIKKVKRDELTDAYYIQNFVKIQGIKVKVIGEEEDNISIYSNDYNAFRKLNMNQFEPFVYVKLVKKDEIEEEFEEKGAIWGFGE
;
A
#
# COMPACT_ATOMS: atom_id res chain seq x y z
N MET A 1 -5.81 -6.20 -0.49
CA MET A 1 -5.54 -5.14 -1.49
C MET A 1 -4.04 -4.99 -1.66
N LYS A 2 -3.61 -4.55 -2.81
CA LYS A 2 -2.21 -4.25 -3.05
C LYS A 2 -1.73 -3.16 -2.09
N GLU A 3 -0.50 -3.27 -1.59
CA GLU A 3 0.09 -2.24 -0.74
C GLU A 3 0.13 -0.90 -1.47
N GLY A 4 -0.18 0.16 -0.76
CA GLY A 4 -0.14 1.51 -1.31
C GLY A 4 -1.17 2.43 -0.68
N SER A 5 -1.20 3.64 -1.21
CA SER A 5 -2.13 4.68 -0.79
C SER A 5 -3.42 4.62 -1.60
N TYR A 6 -4.54 4.81 -0.93
CA TYR A 6 -5.87 4.80 -1.52
C TYR A 6 -6.68 5.99 -1.04
N ALA A 7 -7.61 6.42 -1.87
CA ALA A 7 -8.52 7.52 -1.51
C ALA A 7 -9.94 7.18 -1.96
N VAL A 8 -10.92 7.68 -1.23
CA VAL A 8 -12.34 7.54 -1.56
C VAL A 8 -12.84 8.86 -2.13
N TYR A 9 -13.28 8.80 -3.38
CA TYR A 9 -13.80 9.95 -4.12
C TYR A 9 -15.15 9.58 -4.73
N ASN A 10 -16.17 10.34 -4.41
CA ASN A 10 -17.55 10.08 -4.88
C ASN A 10 -17.99 8.63 -4.64
N GLY A 11 -17.67 8.09 -3.46
CA GLY A 11 -18.08 6.76 -3.04
C GLY A 11 -17.29 5.61 -3.65
N LYS A 12 -16.26 5.88 -4.42
CA LYS A 12 -15.44 4.86 -5.06
C LYS A 12 -13.99 4.94 -4.56
N VAL A 13 -13.37 3.78 -4.37
CA VAL A 13 -11.98 3.68 -3.92
C VAL A 13 -11.05 3.69 -5.13
N TYR A 14 -10.03 4.55 -5.08
CA TYR A 14 -9.00 4.65 -6.11
C TYR A 14 -7.63 4.50 -5.49
N GLU A 15 -6.68 3.97 -6.25
CA GLU A 15 -5.26 4.15 -5.91
C GLU A 15 -4.97 5.65 -5.97
N ALA A 16 -4.13 6.14 -5.08
CA ALA A 16 -3.89 7.57 -4.96
C ALA A 16 -2.44 7.88 -4.60
N GLU A 17 -1.98 9.04 -5.03
CA GLU A 17 -0.67 9.54 -4.68
C GLU A 17 -0.73 11.01 -4.35
N LEU A 18 0.12 11.47 -3.44
CA LEU A 18 0.24 12.88 -3.14
C LEU A 18 0.89 13.58 -4.33
N TRP A 19 0.17 14.56 -4.91
CA TRP A 19 0.69 15.34 -6.05
C TRP A 19 1.45 16.57 -5.60
N SER A 20 0.92 17.29 -4.61
CA SER A 20 1.58 18.45 -4.04
C SER A 20 1.47 18.42 -2.52
N GLU A 21 2.33 19.22 -1.85
CA GLU A 21 2.39 19.23 -0.40
C GLU A 21 1.04 19.45 0.27
N LEU A 22 0.83 18.70 1.34
CA LEU A 22 -0.37 18.76 2.15
C LEU A 22 -0.26 19.82 3.21
N ASN A 23 -0.26 21.06 2.80
CA ASN A 23 -0.81 22.09 3.64
C ASN A 23 -2.34 22.10 3.36
N LYS A 24 -3.07 23.09 3.77
CA LYS A 24 -4.54 23.14 3.64
C LYS A 24 -5.09 22.98 2.23
N LYS A 25 -4.23 22.95 1.19
CA LYS A 25 -4.62 22.92 -0.22
C LYS A 25 -3.95 21.77 -0.97
N GLY A 26 -3.59 20.71 -0.25
CA GLY A 26 -2.94 19.56 -0.89
C GLY A 26 -3.73 19.02 -2.06
N ILE A 27 -3.01 18.65 -3.10
CA ILE A 27 -3.57 18.03 -4.30
C ILE A 27 -3.19 16.56 -4.29
N ILE A 28 -4.18 15.72 -4.50
CA ILE A 28 -4.02 14.28 -4.56
C ILE A 28 -4.38 13.82 -5.96
N MET A 29 -3.54 12.96 -6.51
CA MET A 29 -3.80 12.34 -7.80
C MET A 29 -4.46 10.99 -7.55
N ILE A 30 -5.68 10.81 -8.06
CA ILE A 30 -6.36 9.52 -8.01
C ILE A 30 -6.23 8.85 -9.36
N ILE A 31 -6.06 7.53 -9.35
CA ILE A 31 -5.74 6.73 -10.53
C ILE A 31 -6.88 5.74 -10.76
N SER A 32 -7.46 5.78 -11.95
CA SER A 32 -8.55 4.89 -12.33
C SER A 32 -8.07 3.82 -13.30
N LYS A 33 -8.63 2.63 -13.17
CA LYS A 33 -8.44 1.53 -14.13
C LYS A 33 -9.69 1.31 -14.98
N ASP A 34 -10.68 2.19 -14.83
CA ASP A 34 -11.97 2.10 -15.52
C ASP A 34 -12.09 3.27 -16.50
N ASP A 35 -12.17 2.97 -17.80
CA ASP A 35 -12.31 3.98 -18.85
C ASP A 35 -13.62 4.78 -18.73
N ALA A 36 -14.62 4.26 -18.04
CA ALA A 36 -15.85 5.00 -17.79
C ALA A 36 -15.60 6.29 -16.98
N ASP A 37 -14.52 6.33 -16.19
CA ASP A 37 -14.17 7.51 -15.42
C ASP A 37 -13.68 8.68 -16.28
N LEU A 38 -13.31 8.45 -17.53
CA LEU A 38 -12.97 9.53 -18.47
C LEU A 38 -14.14 10.51 -18.64
N LYS A 39 -15.37 10.04 -18.50
CA LYS A 39 -16.58 10.90 -18.55
C LYS A 39 -16.80 11.69 -17.27
N LYS A 40 -16.05 11.40 -16.22
CA LYS A 40 -16.17 12.03 -14.90
C LYS A 40 -15.03 13.02 -14.62
N GLY A 41 -14.38 13.49 -15.65
CA GLY A 41 -13.30 14.47 -15.51
C GLY A 41 -11.91 13.88 -15.37
N PHE A 42 -11.77 12.57 -15.47
CA PHE A 42 -10.44 11.93 -15.52
C PHE A 42 -9.82 12.15 -16.89
N VAL A 43 -8.50 12.21 -16.94
CA VAL A 43 -7.74 12.40 -18.16
C VAL A 43 -6.67 11.33 -18.29
N ARG A 44 -6.24 11.05 -19.52
CA ARG A 44 -5.15 10.09 -19.75
C ARG A 44 -3.80 10.74 -19.47
N ASP A 45 -2.95 10.02 -18.79
CA ASP A 45 -1.59 10.42 -18.48
C ASP A 45 -0.63 9.32 -18.96
N LYS A 46 0.50 9.72 -19.56
CA LYS A 46 1.46 8.75 -20.09
C LYS A 46 2.11 7.88 -19.05
N LYS A 47 2.31 8.40 -17.82
CA LYS A 47 3.01 7.71 -16.75
C LYS A 47 2.07 6.89 -15.88
N PHE A 48 0.91 7.45 -15.54
CA PHE A 48 0.02 6.87 -14.52
C PHE A 48 -1.27 6.26 -15.07
N GLY A 49 -1.54 6.39 -16.35
CA GLY A 49 -2.77 5.90 -16.96
C GLY A 49 -3.88 6.94 -16.92
N THR A 50 -5.04 6.58 -16.38
CA THR A 50 -6.19 7.49 -16.29
C THR A 50 -6.22 8.12 -14.90
N ILE A 51 -6.09 9.43 -14.81
CA ILE A 51 -5.93 10.14 -13.55
C ILE A 51 -6.87 11.32 -13.41
N LYS A 52 -7.09 11.72 -12.16
CA LYS A 52 -7.72 12.99 -11.81
C LYS A 52 -6.99 13.61 -10.63
N LYS A 53 -6.69 14.90 -10.72
CA LYS A 53 -6.12 15.66 -9.62
C LYS A 53 -7.25 16.31 -8.85
N VAL A 54 -7.36 16.01 -7.57
CA VAL A 54 -8.43 16.52 -6.73
C VAL A 54 -7.84 17.17 -5.48
N LYS A 55 -8.61 18.06 -4.88
CA LYS A 55 -8.22 18.63 -3.59
C LYS A 55 -8.51 17.63 -2.49
N ARG A 56 -7.72 17.70 -1.42
CA ARG A 56 -7.91 16.83 -0.25
C ARG A 56 -9.34 16.87 0.28
N ASP A 57 -9.96 18.03 0.32
CA ASP A 57 -11.32 18.20 0.88
C ASP A 57 -12.42 17.62 -0.03
N GLU A 58 -12.10 17.24 -1.25
CA GLU A 58 -13.04 16.53 -2.12
C GLU A 58 -13.08 15.03 -1.83
N LEU A 59 -12.15 14.53 -1.02
CA LEU A 59 -12.09 13.11 -0.63
C LEU A 59 -12.90 12.89 0.66
N THR A 60 -13.49 11.71 0.79
CA THR A 60 -14.19 11.33 2.02
C THR A 60 -13.31 10.49 2.93
N ASP A 61 -12.28 9.87 2.40
CA ASP A 61 -11.32 9.08 3.17
C ASP A 61 -10.04 8.90 2.38
N ALA A 62 -8.94 8.63 3.10
CA ALA A 62 -7.67 8.21 2.50
C ALA A 62 -6.90 7.37 3.51
N TYR A 63 -6.28 6.31 3.03
CA TYR A 63 -5.56 5.39 3.90
C TYR A 63 -4.43 4.70 3.14
N TYR A 64 -3.48 4.17 3.90
CA TYR A 64 -2.40 3.35 3.37
C TYR A 64 -2.65 1.89 3.76
N ILE A 65 -2.51 0.99 2.80
CA ILE A 65 -2.64 -0.45 3.01
C ILE A 65 -1.26 -1.07 3.13
N GLN A 66 -1.06 -1.85 4.20
CA GLN A 66 0.12 -2.68 4.39
C GLN A 66 -0.34 -4.12 4.55
N ASN A 67 0.42 -5.05 4.00
CA ASN A 67 0.12 -6.47 4.08
C ASN A 67 1.14 -7.16 4.97
N PHE A 68 0.66 -8.02 5.84
CA PHE A 68 1.47 -8.83 6.76
C PHE A 68 1.05 -10.28 6.66
N VAL A 69 1.95 -11.16 7.01
CA VAL A 69 1.67 -12.60 7.12
C VAL A 69 2.23 -13.13 8.42
N LYS A 70 1.68 -14.25 8.86
CA LYS A 70 2.19 -14.98 10.03
C LYS A 70 2.87 -16.24 9.54
N ILE A 71 4.12 -16.43 9.93
CA ILE A 71 4.95 -17.59 9.61
C ILE A 71 5.60 -18.07 10.88
N GLN A 72 5.42 -19.35 11.21
CA GLN A 72 5.93 -19.93 12.47
C GLN A 72 5.58 -19.10 13.71
N GLY A 73 4.34 -18.58 13.72
CA GLY A 73 3.85 -17.77 14.84
C GLY A 73 4.31 -16.32 14.84
N ILE A 74 5.10 -15.89 13.85
CA ILE A 74 5.65 -14.54 13.82
C ILE A 74 4.99 -13.73 12.70
N LYS A 75 4.52 -12.52 13.03
CA LYS A 75 3.96 -11.58 12.07
C LYS A 75 5.08 -10.79 11.41
N VAL A 76 5.14 -10.82 10.09
CA VAL A 76 6.14 -10.11 9.29
C VAL A 76 5.45 -9.37 8.14
N LYS A 77 6.11 -8.30 7.68
CA LYS A 77 5.58 -7.50 6.58
C LYS A 77 5.87 -8.16 5.23
N VAL A 78 4.92 -8.12 4.31
CA VAL A 78 5.12 -8.53 2.92
C VAL A 78 5.59 -7.33 2.13
N ILE A 79 6.72 -7.45 1.44
CA ILE A 79 7.29 -6.37 0.62
C ILE A 79 7.33 -6.71 -0.87
N GLY A 80 6.97 -7.92 -1.25
CA GLY A 80 6.91 -8.32 -2.66
C GLY A 80 6.23 -9.66 -2.82
N GLU A 81 5.77 -9.93 -4.02
CA GLU A 81 5.08 -11.17 -4.33
C GLU A 81 5.45 -11.62 -5.74
N GLU A 82 5.84 -12.88 -5.90
CA GLU A 82 6.15 -13.51 -7.18
C GLU A 82 5.55 -14.90 -7.20
N GLU A 83 4.62 -15.18 -8.10
CA GLU A 83 4.02 -16.50 -8.29
C GLU A 83 3.76 -17.26 -6.98
N ASP A 84 4.62 -18.22 -6.64
CA ASP A 84 4.48 -19.07 -5.44
C ASP A 84 5.25 -18.56 -4.24
N ASN A 85 5.91 -17.41 -4.35
CA ASN A 85 6.78 -16.87 -3.30
C ASN A 85 6.36 -15.48 -2.89
N ILE A 86 6.69 -15.13 -1.64
CA ILE A 86 6.60 -13.76 -1.14
C ILE A 86 7.93 -13.35 -0.53
N SER A 87 8.23 -12.07 -0.62
CA SER A 87 9.36 -11.47 0.08
C SER A 87 8.86 -10.88 1.38
N ILE A 88 9.47 -11.26 2.50
CA ILE A 88 9.10 -10.76 3.82
C ILE A 88 10.20 -9.89 4.40
N TYR A 89 9.79 -8.98 5.27
CA TYR A 89 10.67 -8.02 5.93
C TYR A 89 10.34 -7.95 7.42
N SER A 90 11.38 -7.76 8.22
CA SER A 90 11.24 -7.41 9.63
C SER A 90 12.43 -6.58 10.08
N ASN A 91 12.23 -5.77 11.11
CA ASN A 91 13.31 -5.10 11.83
C ASN A 91 13.52 -5.73 13.22
N ASP A 92 12.83 -6.82 13.51
CA ASP A 92 12.88 -7.51 14.77
C ASP A 92 13.93 -8.62 14.74
N TYR A 93 14.88 -8.55 15.66
CA TYR A 93 15.95 -9.54 15.77
C TYR A 93 15.42 -10.95 16.06
N ASN A 94 14.34 -11.07 16.83
CA ASN A 94 13.73 -12.38 17.11
C ASN A 94 13.16 -13.03 15.84
N ALA A 95 12.53 -12.24 14.99
CA ALA A 95 12.04 -12.71 13.68
C ALA A 95 13.21 -13.16 12.80
N PHE A 96 14.28 -12.36 12.76
CA PHE A 96 15.49 -12.69 12.03
C PHE A 96 16.04 -14.07 12.44
N ARG A 97 16.17 -14.31 13.74
CA ARG A 97 16.70 -15.58 14.25
C ARG A 97 15.75 -16.75 13.99
N LYS A 98 14.49 -16.58 14.35
CA LYS A 98 13.52 -17.68 14.31
C LYS A 98 13.17 -18.10 12.88
N LEU A 99 13.07 -17.14 11.97
CA LEU A 99 12.73 -17.40 10.58
C LEU A 99 13.96 -17.58 9.67
N ASN A 100 15.15 -17.52 10.25
CA ASN A 100 16.40 -17.66 9.50
C ASN A 100 16.46 -16.68 8.31
N MET A 101 16.19 -15.40 8.60
CA MET A 101 16.18 -14.35 7.60
C MET A 101 17.59 -13.91 7.22
N ASN A 102 17.72 -13.18 6.13
CA ASN A 102 18.98 -12.58 5.69
C ASN A 102 19.05 -11.15 6.17
N GLN A 103 20.21 -10.73 6.68
CA GLN A 103 20.43 -9.35 7.03
C GLN A 103 20.85 -8.57 5.79
N PHE A 104 20.04 -7.60 5.38
CA PHE A 104 20.32 -6.74 4.24
C PHE A 104 21.20 -5.55 4.66
N GLU A 105 20.85 -4.93 5.79
CA GLU A 105 21.63 -3.88 6.44
C GLU A 105 21.27 -3.90 7.93
N PRO A 106 21.94 -3.13 8.82
CA PRO A 106 21.60 -3.15 10.24
C PRO A 106 20.10 -2.93 10.47
N PHE A 107 19.48 -3.84 11.23
CA PHE A 107 18.06 -3.83 11.57
C PHE A 107 17.11 -3.99 10.37
N VAL A 108 17.62 -4.44 9.23
CA VAL A 108 16.77 -4.73 8.06
C VAL A 108 16.98 -6.18 7.68
N TYR A 109 15.96 -7.00 7.92
CA TYR A 109 15.99 -8.44 7.66
C TYR A 109 14.97 -8.78 6.59
N VAL A 110 15.37 -9.60 5.64
CA VAL A 110 14.53 -10.01 4.49
C VAL A 110 14.67 -11.49 4.23
N LYS A 111 13.64 -12.07 3.64
CA LYS A 111 13.68 -13.47 3.19
C LYS A 111 12.63 -13.71 2.12
N LEU A 112 12.97 -14.56 1.16
CA LEU A 112 12.00 -15.09 0.20
C LEU A 112 11.45 -16.39 0.78
N VAL A 113 10.13 -16.48 0.93
CA VAL A 113 9.45 -17.66 1.45
C VAL A 113 8.36 -18.11 0.49
N LYS A 114 7.99 -19.39 0.58
CA LYS A 114 6.90 -19.92 -0.23
C LYS A 114 5.56 -19.56 0.37
N LYS A 115 4.57 -19.32 -0.47
CA LYS A 115 3.21 -18.98 -0.02
C LYS A 115 2.59 -20.07 0.85
N ASP A 116 2.98 -21.33 0.67
CA ASP A 116 2.46 -22.42 1.50
C ASP A 116 2.97 -22.41 2.95
N GLU A 117 3.97 -21.58 3.26
CA GLU A 117 4.45 -21.39 4.63
C GLU A 117 3.61 -20.38 5.41
N ILE A 118 2.71 -19.66 4.73
CA ILE A 118 1.86 -18.63 5.36
C ILE A 118 0.77 -19.30 6.18
N GLU A 119 0.73 -18.96 7.48
CA GLU A 119 -0.30 -19.44 8.39
C GLU A 119 -1.54 -18.55 8.39
N GLU A 120 -1.34 -17.25 8.23
CA GLU A 120 -2.41 -16.26 8.30
C GLU A 120 -2.00 -15.01 7.53
N GLU A 121 -2.95 -14.33 6.92
CA GLU A 121 -2.73 -13.08 6.19
C GLU A 121 -3.47 -11.93 6.89
N PHE A 122 -2.84 -10.76 6.96
CA PHE A 122 -3.39 -9.57 7.57
C PHE A 122 -3.29 -8.39 6.61
N GLU A 123 -4.34 -7.60 6.54
CA GLU A 123 -4.34 -6.33 5.84
C GLU A 123 -4.57 -5.24 6.88
N GLU A 124 -3.66 -4.27 6.95
CA GLU A 124 -3.76 -3.16 7.90
C GLU A 124 -3.94 -1.84 7.16
N LYS A 125 -4.88 -1.04 7.63
CA LYS A 125 -5.13 0.30 7.13
C LYS A 125 -4.60 1.32 8.11
N GLY A 126 -3.80 2.26 7.61
CA GLY A 126 -3.37 3.42 8.38
C GLY A 126 -3.93 4.69 7.76
N ALA A 127 -4.50 5.57 8.57
CA ALA A 127 -4.99 6.86 8.07
C ALA A 127 -3.83 7.71 7.57
N ILE A 128 -4.03 8.37 6.44
CA ILE A 128 -3.05 9.28 5.86
C ILE A 128 -3.70 10.61 5.49
N TRP A 129 -2.87 11.61 5.27
CA TRP A 129 -3.27 12.95 4.81
C TRP A 129 -4.30 13.61 5.72
N GLY A 130 -4.25 13.33 7.03
CA GLY A 130 -5.13 13.93 8.02
C GLY A 130 -6.52 13.31 8.13
N PHE A 131 -6.78 12.20 7.48
CA PHE A 131 -8.03 11.46 7.62
C PHE A 131 -7.97 10.51 8.82
N GLY A 132 -9.12 10.25 9.45
CA GLY A 132 -9.22 9.28 10.53
C GLY A 132 -8.70 9.74 11.88
N GLU A 133 -8.50 11.03 12.08
CA GLU A 133 -8.09 11.62 13.35
C GLU A 133 -9.29 12.03 14.18
#